data_967ed019c8b27e0a787d49454300cef8
#
_entry.id   967ed019c8b27e0a787d49454300cef8
#
_cell.length_a   1.000
_cell.length_b   1.000
_cell.length_c   1.000
_cell.angle_alpha   90.00
_cell.angle_beta   90.00
_cell.angle_gamma   90.00
#
_symmetry.space_group_name_H-M   'P 1'
#
loop_
_entity.id
_entity.type
_entity.pdbx_description
1 polymer ?
#
loop_
_entity_poly.entity_id
_entity_poly.type
_entity_poly.pdbx_seq_one_letter_code
_entity_poly.pdbx_strand_id
1 'polypeptide(L)'
;MRRFLAVLAVLSLLVIPVDAAETTKYVALTFDDGPSGRYTRRLLDGLWEREVKATFLLCGYRIKDYPDITQRIFDEGHEIGYHGYTHNSMEKMSRRTVASEIMDTQALLPEGCEPVFLRPPGGCCSDAVRQVAEARQLAILSWSVDPRDWATSDTAAVERAVLKNVKDGDIVLLHDMTVSSVQAALDIVDVLKDQGYEIVTVSELVKLRGVNLKPGKTYTSFPVVLK
;
A
#
# COMPACT_ATOMS: atom_id res chain seq x y z
N MET A 1 84.33 0.20 6.41
CA MET A 1 83.15 1.06 6.68
C MET A 1 82.02 0.61 5.74
N ARG A 2 81.07 -0.22 6.24
CA ARG A 2 79.90 -0.68 5.48
C ARG A 2 78.74 0.24 5.82
N ARG A 3 78.21 0.94 4.82
CA ARG A 3 77.00 1.79 4.94
C ARG A 3 75.77 0.91 4.76
N PHE A 4 74.92 0.77 5.77
CA PHE A 4 73.60 0.17 5.69
C PHE A 4 72.61 1.26 5.20
N LEU A 5 72.04 1.02 4.01
CA LEU A 5 70.88 1.77 3.54
C LEU A 5 69.61 1.13 4.19
N ALA A 6 68.93 1.90 5.00
CA ALA A 6 67.56 1.52 5.49
C ALA A 6 66.55 1.93 4.43
N VAL A 7 65.87 0.94 3.86
CA VAL A 7 64.70 1.19 2.99
C VAL A 7 63.45 1.29 3.84
N LEU A 8 62.88 2.49 3.90
CA LEU A 8 61.61 2.75 4.56
C LEU A 8 60.47 2.36 3.60
N ALA A 9 59.79 1.23 3.86
CA ALA A 9 58.59 0.86 3.14
C ALA A 9 57.39 1.66 3.68
N VAL A 10 56.91 2.62 2.87
CA VAL A 10 55.66 3.33 3.18
C VAL A 10 54.50 2.47 2.77
N LEU A 11 53.82 1.93 3.78
CA LEU A 11 52.58 1.13 3.62
C LEU A 11 51.42 2.14 3.43
N SER A 12 51.02 2.43 2.19
CA SER A 12 49.81 3.22 1.93
C SER A 12 48.58 2.37 2.19
N LEU A 13 47.90 2.66 3.31
CA LEU A 13 46.56 2.13 3.59
C LEU A 13 45.56 2.70 2.53
N LEU A 14 45.15 1.87 1.60
CA LEU A 14 43.99 2.13 0.75
C LEU A 14 42.75 2.12 1.65
N VAL A 15 42.25 3.30 1.99
CA VAL A 15 40.92 3.46 2.58
C VAL A 15 39.94 3.24 1.45
N ILE A 16 39.38 2.03 1.37
CA ILE A 16 38.22 1.75 0.51
C ILE A 16 37.04 2.48 1.17
N PRO A 17 36.38 3.44 0.47
CA PRO A 17 35.17 4.01 1.02
C PRO A 17 34.16 2.86 1.18
N VAL A 18 33.71 2.63 2.42
CA VAL A 18 32.52 1.81 2.67
C VAL A 18 31.37 2.63 2.11
N ASP A 19 30.89 2.23 0.94
CA ASP A 19 29.67 2.75 0.35
C ASP A 19 28.58 2.54 1.43
N ALA A 20 28.00 3.63 1.92
CA ALA A 20 26.89 3.53 2.87
C ALA A 20 25.79 2.76 2.14
N ALA A 21 25.52 1.54 2.55
CA ALA A 21 24.48 0.70 1.97
C ALA A 21 23.22 1.58 1.86
N GLU A 22 22.80 1.91 0.63
CA GLU A 22 21.56 2.63 0.40
C GLU A 22 20.45 1.82 1.08
N THR A 23 19.84 2.40 2.10
CA THR A 23 18.74 1.74 2.79
C THR A 23 17.58 1.62 1.80
N THR A 24 17.14 0.38 1.53
CA THR A 24 16.02 0.11 0.64
C THR A 24 14.80 0.94 1.07
N LYS A 25 14.24 1.70 0.12
CA LYS A 25 13.02 2.47 0.32
C LYS A 25 11.80 1.59 0.03
N TYR A 26 10.78 1.68 0.85
CA TYR A 26 9.55 0.91 0.71
C TYR A 26 8.36 1.83 0.54
N VAL A 27 7.39 1.40 -0.27
CA VAL A 27 6.12 2.10 -0.48
C VAL A 27 4.99 1.10 -0.64
N ALA A 28 3.80 1.43 -0.13
CA ALA A 28 2.60 0.63 -0.35
C ALA A 28 1.67 1.34 -1.35
N LEU A 29 1.37 0.69 -2.48
CA LEU A 29 0.30 1.12 -3.36
C LEU A 29 -1.00 0.47 -2.92
N THR A 30 -2.05 1.28 -2.76
CA THR A 30 -3.37 0.83 -2.31
C THR A 30 -4.44 1.23 -3.29
N PHE A 31 -5.38 0.32 -3.56
CA PHE A 31 -6.44 0.50 -4.55
C PHE A 31 -7.80 0.38 -3.87
N ASP A 32 -8.60 1.46 -3.93
CA ASP A 32 -9.93 1.55 -3.33
C ASP A 32 -11.03 1.26 -4.35
N ASP A 33 -12.25 0.99 -3.87
CA ASP A 33 -13.52 0.84 -4.59
C ASP A 33 -13.68 -0.45 -5.40
N GLY A 34 -12.63 -1.24 -5.56
CA GLY A 34 -12.65 -2.47 -6.34
C GLY A 34 -13.43 -3.65 -5.70
N PRO A 35 -13.44 -4.80 -6.41
CA PRO A 35 -12.87 -4.98 -7.73
C PRO A 35 -13.77 -4.42 -8.84
N SER A 36 -13.17 -3.99 -9.94
CA SER A 36 -13.90 -3.65 -11.17
C SER A 36 -13.59 -4.69 -12.25
N GLY A 37 -14.57 -5.05 -13.07
CA GLY A 37 -14.45 -6.12 -14.05
C GLY A 37 -13.11 -6.14 -14.81
N ARG A 38 -13.03 -5.45 -15.95
CA ARG A 38 -11.83 -5.46 -16.81
C ARG A 38 -10.65 -4.65 -16.27
N TYR A 39 -10.90 -3.63 -15.45
CA TYR A 39 -9.83 -2.73 -15.01
C TYR A 39 -8.95 -3.38 -13.93
N THR A 40 -9.57 -4.01 -12.91
CA THR A 40 -8.82 -4.79 -11.92
C THR A 40 -8.06 -5.94 -12.57
N ARG A 41 -8.66 -6.65 -13.55
CA ARG A 41 -7.94 -7.72 -14.28
C ARG A 41 -6.69 -7.19 -14.95
N ARG A 42 -6.79 -6.06 -15.68
CA ARG A 42 -5.65 -5.43 -16.33
C ARG A 42 -4.58 -4.98 -15.33
N LEU A 43 -5.00 -4.44 -14.17
CA LEU A 43 -4.08 -4.06 -13.11
C LEU A 43 -3.34 -5.28 -12.57
N LEU A 44 -4.05 -6.37 -12.27
CA LEU A 44 -3.45 -7.61 -11.78
C LEU A 44 -2.45 -8.21 -12.79
N ASP A 45 -2.81 -8.24 -14.09
CA ASP A 45 -1.89 -8.67 -15.14
C ASP A 45 -0.58 -7.86 -15.11
N GLY A 46 -0.70 -6.53 -15.04
CA GLY A 46 0.44 -5.64 -15.03
C GLY A 46 1.28 -5.70 -13.74
N LEU A 47 0.65 -5.90 -12.58
CA LEU A 47 1.36 -6.12 -11.31
C LEU A 47 2.09 -7.47 -11.29
N TRP A 48 1.46 -8.51 -11.84
CA TRP A 48 2.08 -9.83 -11.99
C TRP A 48 3.33 -9.79 -12.87
N GLU A 49 3.26 -9.14 -14.04
CA GLU A 49 4.40 -8.95 -14.95
C GLU A 49 5.58 -8.23 -14.30
N ARG A 50 5.31 -7.38 -13.30
CA ARG A 50 6.29 -6.60 -12.54
C ARG A 50 6.72 -7.23 -11.23
N GLU A 51 6.14 -8.39 -10.88
CA GLU A 51 6.37 -9.12 -9.62
C GLU A 51 6.08 -8.23 -8.39
N VAL A 52 5.03 -7.40 -8.46
CA VAL A 52 4.63 -6.46 -7.40
C VAL A 52 3.35 -6.93 -6.73
N LYS A 53 3.30 -6.82 -5.40
CA LYS A 53 2.10 -6.99 -4.60
C LYS A 53 1.59 -5.63 -4.11
N ALA A 54 0.28 -5.51 -3.98
CA ALA A 54 -0.39 -4.30 -3.56
C ALA A 54 -1.51 -4.62 -2.55
N THR A 55 -2.11 -3.58 -1.97
CA THR A 55 -3.23 -3.72 -1.04
C THR A 55 -4.51 -3.19 -1.67
N PHE A 56 -5.56 -4.01 -1.68
CA PHE A 56 -6.86 -3.69 -2.26
C PHE A 56 -7.89 -3.49 -1.15
N LEU A 57 -8.49 -2.31 -1.07
CA LEU A 57 -9.56 -1.99 -0.13
C LEU A 57 -10.89 -2.19 -0.85
N LEU A 58 -11.52 -3.35 -0.65
CA LEU A 58 -12.63 -3.80 -1.48
C LEU A 58 -13.99 -3.44 -0.90
N CYS A 59 -14.93 -3.10 -1.79
CA CYS A 59 -16.34 -2.92 -1.46
C CYS A 59 -17.13 -4.22 -1.60
N GLY A 60 -17.97 -4.54 -0.60
CA GLY A 60 -18.70 -5.80 -0.58
C GLY A 60 -19.62 -6.00 -1.80
N TYR A 61 -20.33 -4.96 -2.26
CA TYR A 61 -21.16 -5.06 -3.45
C TYR A 61 -20.35 -5.40 -4.72
N ARG A 62 -19.10 -4.94 -4.80
CA ARG A 62 -18.19 -5.26 -5.91
C ARG A 62 -17.67 -6.69 -5.82
N ILE A 63 -17.33 -7.14 -4.62
CA ILE A 63 -16.94 -8.56 -4.39
C ILE A 63 -18.07 -9.48 -4.85
N LYS A 64 -19.32 -9.14 -4.53
CA LYS A 64 -20.50 -9.91 -4.96
C LYS A 64 -20.62 -9.97 -6.49
N ASP A 65 -20.33 -8.87 -7.19
CA ASP A 65 -20.41 -8.79 -8.64
C ASP A 65 -19.23 -9.49 -9.35
N TYR A 66 -18.06 -9.55 -8.71
CA TYR A 66 -16.81 -10.06 -9.28
C TYR A 66 -16.06 -10.99 -8.31
N PRO A 67 -16.68 -12.08 -7.85
CA PRO A 67 -16.08 -12.99 -6.86
C PRO A 67 -14.81 -13.66 -7.39
N ASP A 68 -14.74 -13.95 -8.67
CA ASP A 68 -13.58 -14.55 -9.34
C ASP A 68 -12.37 -13.61 -9.37
N ILE A 69 -12.59 -12.29 -9.50
CA ILE A 69 -11.50 -11.31 -9.43
C ILE A 69 -11.02 -11.18 -7.98
N THR A 70 -11.95 -11.19 -7.02
CA THR A 70 -11.58 -11.17 -5.59
C THR A 70 -10.75 -12.39 -5.22
N GLN A 71 -11.14 -13.57 -5.70
CA GLN A 71 -10.36 -14.80 -5.52
C GLN A 71 -8.97 -14.66 -6.13
N ARG A 72 -8.87 -14.11 -7.36
CA ARG A 72 -7.59 -13.88 -8.03
C ARG A 72 -6.69 -12.91 -7.25
N ILE A 73 -7.22 -11.78 -6.71
CA ILE A 73 -6.46 -10.85 -5.86
C ILE A 73 -5.83 -11.62 -4.70
N PHE A 74 -6.60 -12.49 -4.04
CA PHE A 74 -6.14 -13.29 -2.90
C PHE A 74 -5.10 -14.34 -3.31
N ASP A 75 -5.37 -15.12 -4.36
CA ASP A 75 -4.49 -16.21 -4.83
C ASP A 75 -3.14 -15.70 -5.34
N GLU A 76 -3.11 -14.52 -5.94
CA GLU A 76 -1.87 -13.87 -6.38
C GLU A 76 -1.09 -13.24 -5.22
N GLY A 77 -1.59 -13.31 -3.97
CA GLY A 77 -0.90 -12.86 -2.77
C GLY A 77 -0.93 -11.34 -2.56
N HIS A 78 -1.90 -10.65 -3.18
CA HIS A 78 -2.21 -9.28 -2.81
C HIS A 78 -2.93 -9.23 -1.48
N GLU A 79 -2.79 -8.12 -0.76
CA GLU A 79 -3.51 -7.91 0.49
C GLU A 79 -4.91 -7.36 0.22
N ILE A 80 -5.89 -7.86 0.98
CA ILE A 80 -7.27 -7.36 0.95
C ILE A 80 -7.57 -6.64 2.26
N GLY A 81 -8.23 -5.49 2.18
CA GLY A 81 -8.80 -4.75 3.30
C GLY A 81 -10.26 -4.41 3.04
N TYR A 82 -10.96 -3.90 4.08
CA TYR A 82 -12.36 -3.50 4.00
C TYR A 82 -12.50 -2.05 3.54
N HIS A 83 -13.41 -1.82 2.55
CA HIS A 83 -13.86 -0.47 2.16
C HIS A 83 -15.36 -0.26 2.37
N GLY A 84 -15.97 -1.04 3.27
CA GLY A 84 -17.41 -1.14 3.47
C GLY A 84 -18.09 -2.05 2.46
N TYR A 85 -19.41 -2.24 2.61
CA TYR A 85 -20.19 -3.00 1.67
C TYR A 85 -20.75 -2.12 0.54
N THR A 86 -21.36 -0.98 0.91
CA THR A 86 -22.12 -0.10 0.01
C THR A 86 -21.33 1.06 -0.58
N HIS A 87 -20.12 1.31 -0.08
CA HIS A 87 -19.34 2.53 -0.34
C HIS A 87 -20.00 3.84 0.14
N ASN A 88 -21.03 3.77 0.99
CA ASN A 88 -21.60 4.97 1.57
C ASN A 88 -20.69 5.57 2.66
N SER A 89 -20.67 6.90 2.78
CA SER A 89 -19.91 7.57 3.84
C SER A 89 -20.30 7.04 5.22
N MET A 90 -19.30 6.59 5.99
CA MET A 90 -19.51 6.07 7.35
C MET A 90 -19.55 7.16 8.41
N GLU A 91 -19.44 8.44 8.03
CA GLU A 91 -19.33 9.57 8.96
C GLU A 91 -20.50 9.66 9.95
N LYS A 92 -21.72 9.44 9.45
CA LYS A 92 -22.98 9.53 10.23
C LYS A 92 -23.61 8.17 10.51
N MET A 93 -22.95 7.08 10.17
CA MET A 93 -23.48 5.75 10.43
C MET A 93 -23.44 5.41 11.93
N SER A 94 -24.44 4.65 12.38
CA SER A 94 -24.40 4.05 13.71
C SER A 94 -23.35 2.93 13.77
N ARG A 95 -22.88 2.60 14.98
CA ARG A 95 -21.97 1.45 15.18
C ARG A 95 -22.53 0.16 14.58
N ARG A 96 -23.84 -0.06 14.71
CA ARG A 96 -24.51 -1.26 14.14
C ARG A 96 -24.39 -1.26 12.61
N THR A 97 -24.62 -0.12 11.98
CA THR A 97 -24.53 -0.01 10.52
C THR A 97 -23.09 -0.19 10.03
N VAL A 98 -22.11 0.43 10.69
CA VAL A 98 -20.68 0.23 10.36
C VAL A 98 -20.28 -1.25 10.53
N ALA A 99 -20.74 -1.88 11.60
CA ALA A 99 -20.48 -3.32 11.81
C ALA A 99 -21.09 -4.20 10.70
N SER A 100 -22.32 -3.90 10.24
CA SER A 100 -22.94 -4.59 9.10
C SER A 100 -22.11 -4.40 7.82
N GLU A 101 -21.69 -3.18 7.49
CA GLU A 101 -20.85 -2.89 6.31
C GLU A 101 -19.62 -3.81 6.26
N ILE A 102 -18.96 -4.04 7.41
CA ILE A 102 -17.80 -4.91 7.50
C ILE A 102 -18.18 -6.40 7.43
N MET A 103 -19.19 -6.82 8.20
CA MET A 103 -19.60 -8.23 8.28
C MET A 103 -20.15 -8.76 6.95
N ASP A 104 -20.96 -7.94 6.27
CA ASP A 104 -21.57 -8.31 5.00
C ASP A 104 -20.48 -8.39 3.90
N THR A 105 -19.43 -7.57 4.00
CA THR A 105 -18.26 -7.69 3.13
C THR A 105 -17.45 -8.94 3.45
N GLN A 106 -17.19 -9.21 4.73
CA GLN A 106 -16.41 -10.36 5.18
C GLN A 106 -17.03 -11.70 4.70
N ALA A 107 -18.37 -11.80 4.71
CA ALA A 107 -19.07 -12.99 4.27
C ALA A 107 -18.87 -13.37 2.79
N LEU A 108 -18.31 -12.43 1.99
CA LEU A 108 -18.05 -12.62 0.56
C LEU A 108 -16.58 -12.83 0.22
N LEU A 109 -15.68 -12.71 1.20
CA LEU A 109 -14.25 -12.88 1.00
C LEU A 109 -13.87 -14.35 0.76
N PRO A 110 -12.76 -14.61 0.06
CA PRO A 110 -12.20 -15.95 -0.07
C PRO A 110 -11.96 -16.64 1.28
N GLU A 111 -12.06 -17.96 1.31
CA GLU A 111 -11.74 -18.73 2.50
C GLU A 111 -10.29 -18.50 2.93
N GLY A 112 -10.08 -18.24 4.23
CA GLY A 112 -8.77 -17.90 4.78
C GLY A 112 -8.33 -16.45 4.58
N CYS A 113 -9.12 -15.61 3.91
CA CYS A 113 -8.84 -14.19 3.80
C CYS A 113 -9.29 -13.47 5.09
N GLU A 114 -8.33 -12.97 5.86
CA GLU A 114 -8.55 -12.29 7.14
C GLU A 114 -7.97 -10.86 7.10
N PRO A 115 -8.73 -9.86 6.58
CA PRO A 115 -8.26 -8.49 6.52
C PRO A 115 -7.99 -7.89 7.90
N VAL A 116 -6.90 -7.14 8.01
CA VAL A 116 -6.53 -6.42 9.24
C VAL A 116 -6.74 -4.92 9.15
N PHE A 117 -7.13 -4.43 7.97
CA PHE A 117 -7.36 -3.00 7.72
C PHE A 117 -8.80 -2.71 7.31
N LEU A 118 -9.30 -1.59 7.85
CA LEU A 118 -10.50 -0.89 7.39
C LEU A 118 -10.09 0.49 6.87
N ARG A 119 -10.43 0.81 5.64
CA ARG A 119 -10.43 2.18 5.13
C ARG A 119 -11.87 2.63 4.91
N PRO A 120 -12.38 3.56 5.73
CA PRO A 120 -13.75 4.08 5.51
C PRO A 120 -13.81 4.86 4.19
N PRO A 121 -14.91 4.76 3.41
CA PRO A 121 -15.12 5.55 2.20
C PRO A 121 -14.89 7.05 2.45
N GLY A 122 -14.10 7.70 1.57
CA GLY A 122 -13.71 9.10 1.70
C GLY A 122 -12.78 9.39 2.89
N GLY A 123 -12.23 8.39 3.58
CA GLY A 123 -11.29 8.55 4.69
C GLY A 123 -11.93 9.07 6.01
N CYS A 124 -13.25 9.22 6.07
CA CYS A 124 -13.96 9.76 7.25
C CYS A 124 -13.97 8.76 8.40
N CYS A 125 -13.29 9.09 9.50
CA CYS A 125 -13.17 8.24 10.67
C CYS A 125 -13.99 8.81 11.84
N SER A 126 -15.29 8.43 11.93
CA SER A 126 -16.17 8.78 13.07
C SER A 126 -15.85 7.94 14.32
N ASP A 127 -16.41 8.33 15.47
CA ASP A 127 -16.29 7.54 16.70
C ASP A 127 -16.89 6.14 16.54
N ALA A 128 -18.00 6.02 15.78
CA ALA A 128 -18.61 4.74 15.48
C ALA A 128 -17.63 3.82 14.69
N VAL A 129 -16.94 4.38 13.70
CA VAL A 129 -15.93 3.65 12.92
C VAL A 129 -14.79 3.19 13.82
N ARG A 130 -14.22 4.08 14.66
CA ARG A 130 -13.13 3.73 15.58
C ARG A 130 -13.51 2.60 16.53
N GLN A 131 -14.68 2.70 17.16
CA GLN A 131 -15.16 1.71 18.12
C GLN A 131 -15.42 0.35 17.48
N VAL A 132 -15.96 0.32 16.26
CA VAL A 132 -16.19 -0.94 15.53
C VAL A 132 -14.85 -1.54 15.06
N ALA A 133 -13.93 -0.72 14.56
CA ALA A 133 -12.60 -1.19 14.17
C ALA A 133 -11.84 -1.77 15.39
N GLU A 134 -11.88 -1.09 16.54
CA GLU A 134 -11.29 -1.60 17.79
C GLU A 134 -11.91 -2.93 18.22
N ALA A 135 -13.23 -3.04 18.25
CA ALA A 135 -13.94 -4.26 18.63
C ALA A 135 -13.64 -5.44 17.69
N ARG A 136 -13.32 -5.15 16.43
CA ARG A 136 -12.99 -6.16 15.40
C ARG A 136 -11.51 -6.37 15.17
N GLN A 137 -10.67 -5.78 16.01
CA GLN A 137 -9.21 -5.88 15.92
C GLN A 137 -8.65 -5.35 14.59
N LEU A 138 -9.32 -4.37 13.95
CA LEU A 138 -8.90 -3.74 12.70
C LEU A 138 -8.14 -2.45 12.97
N ALA A 139 -7.03 -2.23 12.27
CA ALA A 139 -6.42 -0.92 12.14
C ALA A 139 -7.16 -0.10 11.06
N ILE A 140 -7.25 1.22 11.26
CA ILE A 140 -7.84 2.11 10.27
C ILE A 140 -6.72 2.60 9.35
N LEU A 141 -6.88 2.37 8.04
CA LEU A 141 -5.93 2.75 7.02
C LEU A 141 -6.37 4.05 6.35
N SER A 142 -5.48 5.02 6.32
CA SER A 142 -5.59 6.21 5.48
C SER A 142 -4.44 6.21 4.46
N TRP A 143 -4.02 7.38 4.00
CA TRP A 143 -2.95 7.55 3.03
C TRP A 143 -2.12 8.80 3.34
N SER A 144 -0.92 8.86 2.81
CA SER A 144 -0.03 10.03 2.85
C SER A 144 0.11 10.70 1.48
N VAL A 145 -0.18 9.97 0.39
CA VAL A 145 -0.14 10.49 -0.98
C VAL A 145 -1.48 10.23 -1.67
N ASP A 146 -2.16 11.31 -2.10
CA ASP A 146 -3.41 11.28 -2.86
C ASP A 146 -3.22 12.01 -4.19
N PRO A 147 -3.04 11.32 -5.32
CA PRO A 147 -2.91 11.93 -6.62
C PRO A 147 -4.24 12.36 -7.23
N ARG A 148 -5.39 12.01 -6.60
CA ARG A 148 -6.74 12.26 -7.09
C ARG A 148 -6.99 11.69 -8.48
N ASP A 149 -6.56 10.46 -8.72
CA ASP A 149 -6.69 9.73 -9.99
C ASP A 149 -8.13 9.56 -10.44
N TRP A 150 -9.06 9.52 -9.48
CA TRP A 150 -10.51 9.49 -9.70
C TRP A 150 -11.07 10.78 -10.31
N ALA A 151 -10.35 11.91 -10.20
CA ALA A 151 -10.80 13.24 -10.63
C ALA A 151 -10.26 13.63 -12.02
N THR A 152 -9.41 12.82 -12.64
CA THR A 152 -8.78 13.13 -13.93
C THR A 152 -8.58 11.88 -14.80
N SER A 153 -8.55 12.08 -16.10
CA SER A 153 -8.11 11.06 -17.06
C SER A 153 -6.67 11.29 -17.57
N ASP A 154 -5.97 12.29 -17.07
CA ASP A 154 -4.56 12.58 -17.40
C ASP A 154 -3.64 11.66 -16.57
N THR A 155 -3.27 10.53 -17.15
CA THR A 155 -2.33 9.56 -16.59
C THR A 155 -1.03 10.20 -16.12
N ALA A 156 -0.46 11.09 -16.94
CA ALA A 156 0.80 11.75 -16.60
C ALA A 156 0.67 12.75 -15.43
N ALA A 157 -0.52 13.36 -15.24
CA ALA A 157 -0.76 14.21 -14.07
C ALA A 157 -0.82 13.39 -12.79
N VAL A 158 -1.46 12.22 -12.81
CA VAL A 158 -1.50 11.27 -11.67
C VAL A 158 -0.10 10.80 -11.31
N GLU A 159 0.67 10.34 -12.30
CA GLU A 159 2.06 9.91 -12.13
C GLU A 159 2.92 11.02 -11.49
N ARG A 160 2.91 12.24 -12.08
CA ARG A 160 3.65 13.38 -11.52
C ARG A 160 3.25 13.71 -10.08
N ALA A 161 1.96 13.60 -9.76
CA ALA A 161 1.46 13.89 -8.41
C ALA A 161 1.99 12.89 -7.37
N VAL A 162 2.09 11.60 -7.73
CA VAL A 162 2.69 10.58 -6.86
C VAL A 162 4.21 10.81 -6.75
N LEU A 163 4.92 10.82 -7.87
CA LEU A 163 6.38 10.84 -7.89
C LEU A 163 7.00 12.08 -7.24
N LYS A 164 6.29 13.23 -7.29
CA LYS A 164 6.73 14.46 -6.63
C LYS A 164 6.64 14.37 -5.11
N ASN A 165 5.72 13.58 -4.56
CA ASN A 165 5.37 13.62 -3.13
C ASN A 165 5.78 12.36 -2.37
N VAL A 166 5.94 11.22 -3.04
CA VAL A 166 6.19 9.93 -2.42
C VAL A 166 7.54 9.90 -1.70
N LYS A 167 7.51 9.30 -0.50
CA LYS A 167 8.68 9.09 0.37
C LYS A 167 8.69 7.67 0.88
N ASP A 168 9.81 7.25 1.44
CA ASP A 168 9.97 5.96 2.09
C ASP A 168 8.97 5.78 3.25
N GLY A 169 8.20 4.70 3.18
CA GLY A 169 7.15 4.35 4.14
C GLY A 169 5.77 4.93 3.84
N ASP A 170 5.59 5.59 2.70
CA ASP A 170 4.30 6.16 2.31
C ASP A 170 3.29 5.11 1.86
N ILE A 171 2.01 5.47 2.05
CA ILE A 171 0.85 4.77 1.54
C ILE A 171 0.22 5.65 0.46
N VAL A 172 0.15 5.14 -0.77
CA VAL A 172 -0.41 5.85 -1.92
C VAL A 172 -1.85 5.38 -2.14
N LEU A 173 -2.78 6.33 -2.21
CA LEU A 173 -4.17 6.08 -2.59
C LEU A 173 -4.31 6.10 -4.11
N LEU A 174 -4.87 5.05 -4.68
CA LEU A 174 -5.24 4.91 -6.08
C LEU A 174 -6.59 4.18 -6.19
N HIS A 175 -7.12 4.08 -7.40
CA HIS A 175 -8.34 3.34 -7.71
C HIS A 175 -8.14 2.49 -8.98
N ASP A 176 -8.79 1.34 -9.04
CA ASP A 176 -8.74 0.44 -10.21
C ASP A 176 -10.03 0.49 -11.03
N MET A 177 -10.61 1.70 -11.17
CA MET A 177 -11.94 1.93 -11.73
C MET A 177 -11.92 2.48 -13.16
N THR A 178 -10.78 2.93 -13.66
CA THR A 178 -10.63 3.53 -15.00
C THR A 178 -9.36 3.05 -15.71
N VAL A 179 -9.35 3.21 -17.05
CA VAL A 179 -8.14 2.90 -17.85
C VAL A 179 -6.97 3.79 -17.45
N SER A 180 -7.23 5.08 -17.22
CA SER A 180 -6.20 6.07 -16.88
C SER A 180 -5.56 5.81 -15.53
N SER A 181 -6.38 5.49 -14.49
CA SER A 181 -5.87 5.14 -13.15
C SER A 181 -5.00 3.89 -13.19
N VAL A 182 -5.46 2.83 -13.87
CA VAL A 182 -4.68 1.59 -14.02
C VAL A 182 -3.37 1.83 -14.77
N GLN A 183 -3.42 2.59 -15.88
CA GLN A 183 -2.19 2.91 -16.61
C GLN A 183 -1.22 3.72 -15.75
N ALA A 184 -1.71 4.78 -15.06
CA ALA A 184 -0.89 5.56 -14.15
C ALA A 184 -0.25 4.70 -13.03
N ALA A 185 -1.03 3.78 -12.45
CA ALA A 185 -0.52 2.89 -11.41
C ALA A 185 0.64 2.03 -11.91
N LEU A 186 0.54 1.46 -13.12
CA LEU A 186 1.60 0.63 -13.71
C LEU A 186 2.83 1.45 -14.08
N ASP A 187 2.65 2.65 -14.63
CA ASP A 187 3.75 3.57 -14.94
C ASP A 187 4.47 4.02 -13.64
N ILE A 188 3.71 4.32 -12.57
CA ILE A 188 4.24 4.63 -11.24
C ILE A 188 5.07 3.46 -10.69
N VAL A 189 4.60 2.21 -10.83
CA VAL A 189 5.36 1.02 -10.41
C VAL A 189 6.73 0.98 -11.09
N ASP A 190 6.76 1.15 -12.42
CA ASP A 190 8.00 1.10 -13.19
C ASP A 190 8.99 2.17 -12.72
N VAL A 191 8.54 3.43 -12.60
CA VAL A 191 9.41 4.53 -12.18
C VAL A 191 9.88 4.37 -10.72
N LEU A 192 9.02 3.93 -9.80
CA LEU A 192 9.42 3.72 -8.40
C LEU A 192 10.46 2.61 -8.27
N LYS A 193 10.33 1.51 -9.02
CA LYS A 193 11.36 0.46 -9.06
C LYS A 193 12.68 0.99 -9.58
N ASP A 194 12.68 1.79 -10.64
CA ASP A 194 13.88 2.43 -11.19
C ASP A 194 14.53 3.41 -10.21
N GLN A 195 13.74 4.02 -9.29
CA GLN A 195 14.23 4.88 -8.21
C GLN A 195 14.67 4.12 -6.95
N GLY A 196 14.71 2.78 -7.00
CA GLY A 196 15.16 1.92 -5.91
C GLY A 196 14.12 1.74 -4.78
N TYR A 197 12.83 1.92 -5.08
CA TYR A 197 11.76 1.54 -4.16
C TYR A 197 11.41 0.07 -4.33
N GLU A 198 11.18 -0.61 -3.21
CA GLU A 198 10.43 -1.85 -3.17
C GLU A 198 8.97 -1.55 -2.86
N ILE A 199 8.08 -2.04 -3.72
CA ILE A 199 6.63 -1.88 -3.57
C ILE A 199 6.12 -3.13 -2.86
N VAL A 200 5.51 -2.92 -1.70
CA VAL A 200 5.07 -3.99 -0.80
C VAL A 200 3.61 -3.79 -0.39
N THR A 201 2.97 -4.81 0.17
CA THR A 201 1.67 -4.65 0.81
C THR A 201 1.78 -3.80 2.08
N VAL A 202 0.67 -3.26 2.57
CA VAL A 202 0.68 -2.47 3.82
C VAL A 202 1.13 -3.33 5.00
N SER A 203 0.68 -4.58 5.11
CA SER A 203 1.11 -5.50 6.18
C SER A 203 2.60 -5.82 6.11
N GLU A 204 3.16 -5.98 4.91
CA GLU A 204 4.61 -6.16 4.74
C GLU A 204 5.36 -4.89 5.15
N LEU A 205 4.88 -3.70 4.76
CA LEU A 205 5.47 -2.43 5.17
C LEU A 205 5.46 -2.28 6.70
N VAL A 206 4.34 -2.59 7.36
CA VAL A 206 4.21 -2.60 8.83
C VAL A 206 5.25 -3.53 9.47
N LYS A 207 5.38 -4.75 8.94
CA LYS A 207 6.35 -5.75 9.41
C LYS A 207 7.80 -5.27 9.25
N LEU A 208 8.15 -4.73 8.08
CA LEU A 208 9.50 -4.19 7.79
C LEU A 208 9.85 -3.02 8.71
N ARG A 209 8.88 -2.24 9.15
CA ARG A 209 9.05 -1.13 10.11
C ARG A 209 8.97 -1.55 11.57
N GLY A 210 8.67 -2.82 11.87
CA GLY A 210 8.55 -3.32 13.24
C GLY A 210 7.43 -2.63 14.04
N VAL A 211 6.36 -2.18 13.35
CA VAL A 211 5.24 -1.49 13.97
C VAL A 211 4.21 -2.49 14.48
N ASN A 212 3.82 -2.33 15.74
CA ASN A 212 2.68 -3.05 16.30
C ASN A 212 1.41 -2.23 16.07
N LEU A 213 0.54 -2.70 15.18
CA LEU A 213 -0.74 -2.07 14.89
C LEU A 213 -1.63 -2.08 16.14
N LYS A 214 -2.32 -0.97 16.36
CA LYS A 214 -3.33 -0.85 17.43
C LYS A 214 -4.72 -0.78 16.78
N PRO A 215 -5.64 -1.68 17.16
CA PRO A 215 -7.02 -1.64 16.67
C PRO A 215 -7.67 -0.28 16.91
N GLY A 216 -8.47 0.19 15.95
CA GLY A 216 -9.14 1.48 16.00
C GLY A 216 -8.24 2.71 15.76
N LYS A 217 -6.90 2.53 15.73
CA LYS A 217 -5.95 3.61 15.41
C LYS A 217 -5.84 3.81 13.90
N THR A 218 -5.78 5.08 13.48
CA THR A 218 -5.56 5.46 12.07
C THR A 218 -4.07 5.56 11.75
N TYR A 219 -3.68 5.00 10.60
CA TYR A 219 -2.33 5.05 10.05
C TYR A 219 -2.36 5.64 8.65
N THR A 220 -1.45 6.57 8.37
CA THR A 220 -1.31 7.24 7.07
C THR A 220 -0.04 6.84 6.33
N SER A 221 1.00 6.43 7.07
CA SER A 221 2.31 6.02 6.56
C SER A 221 3.08 5.26 7.64
N PHE A 222 4.17 4.62 7.25
CA PHE A 222 5.09 3.90 8.15
C PHE A 222 6.55 4.29 7.83
N PRO A 223 6.97 5.53 8.14
CA PRO A 223 8.35 5.99 7.89
C PRO A 223 9.35 5.28 8.78
N VAL A 224 10.62 5.31 8.39
CA VAL A 224 11.72 4.88 9.27
C VAL A 224 11.74 5.75 10.52
N VAL A 225 11.70 5.10 11.68
CA VAL A 225 11.92 5.78 12.96
C VAL A 225 13.43 5.67 13.27
N LEU A 226 14.15 6.75 13.02
CA LEU A 226 15.55 6.85 13.47
C LEU A 226 15.55 6.81 15.00
N LYS A 227 16.23 5.81 15.57
CA LYS A 227 16.42 5.66 17.01
C LYS A 227 17.57 6.52 17.48
#